data_ee138e0b9c48777354d2110ebabde83f
#
_entry.id   ee138e0b9c48777354d2110ebabde83f
#
_cell.length_a   1.000
_cell.length_b   1.000
_cell.length_c   1.000
_cell.angle_alpha   90.00
_cell.angle_beta   90.00
_cell.angle_gamma   90.00
#
_symmetry.space_group_name_H-M   'P 1'
#
loop_
_entity.id
_entity.type
_entity.pdbx_description
1 polymer ?
#
loop_
_entity_poly.entity_id
_entity_poly.type
_entity_poly.pdbx_seq_one_letter_code
_entity_poly.pdbx_strand_id
1 'polypeptide(L)'
;MELTAINAPRPAPEAEEVYRRWIQFLDEEFARHQAPERRAEIVRDQLCQLYLGRPHGGKLNLTLTSELPGNVVSLSLDPENVTLEAEHFPDADTEQFAQRKPLLWFWQMFDRSPIGTNHWLGLRFRAMLGRHIFARIGAGVKIFHGVDLTFGYNLSIEEGVTIRQHTLLNDRGGITIGKGAVIGSFARIYSHSHSVDNYGEVTLVPTVIGPAGRIASHANVLAGQHVAAGELVGNFPAEREQNRE
;
A
#
# COMPACT_ATOMS: atom_id res chain seq x y z
N MET A 1 -18.93 -16.74 7.17
CA MET A 1 -18.12 -17.73 7.90
C MET A 1 -16.98 -16.96 8.56
N GLU A 2 -17.16 -16.59 9.83
CA GLU A 2 -16.11 -16.00 10.63
C GLU A 2 -14.99 -17.02 10.77
N LEU A 3 -13.84 -16.71 10.21
CA LEU A 3 -12.59 -17.38 10.58
C LEU A 3 -12.33 -17.00 12.04
N THR A 4 -12.80 -17.86 12.92
CA THR A 4 -12.58 -17.75 14.35
C THR A 4 -11.10 -17.55 14.62
N ALA A 5 -10.77 -16.50 15.36
CA ALA A 5 -9.43 -16.02 15.67
C ALA A 5 -8.53 -17.02 16.46
N ILE A 6 -8.96 -18.26 16.65
CA ILE A 6 -8.38 -19.20 17.59
C ILE A 6 -7.22 -20.00 16.99
N ASN A 7 -7.08 -20.08 15.65
CA ASN A 7 -6.02 -20.88 15.01
C ASN A 7 -5.34 -20.21 13.80
N ALA A 8 -5.26 -18.90 13.73
CA ALA A 8 -4.46 -18.27 12.69
C ALA A 8 -2.97 -18.62 12.91
N PRO A 9 -2.25 -19.13 11.90
CA PRO A 9 -0.83 -19.45 12.02
C PRO A 9 -0.05 -18.23 12.53
N ARG A 10 0.76 -18.42 13.55
CA ARG A 10 1.63 -17.40 14.14
C ARG A 10 3.09 -17.77 13.94
N PRO A 11 3.99 -16.79 13.82
CA PRO A 11 5.43 -17.05 13.89
C PRO A 11 5.80 -17.63 15.27
N ALA A 12 7.01 -18.16 15.37
CA ALA A 12 7.57 -18.50 16.68
C ALA A 12 7.59 -17.29 17.61
N PRO A 13 7.46 -17.46 18.93
CA PRO A 13 7.34 -16.32 19.88
C PRO A 13 8.46 -15.30 19.76
N GLU A 14 9.70 -15.73 19.56
CA GLU A 14 10.86 -14.86 19.40
C GLU A 14 10.77 -14.03 18.11
N ALA A 15 10.32 -14.64 17.00
CA ALA A 15 10.14 -13.94 15.73
C ALA A 15 8.97 -12.95 15.82
N GLU A 16 7.87 -13.32 16.47
CA GLU A 16 6.73 -12.43 16.70
C GLU A 16 7.15 -11.20 17.51
N GLU A 17 7.97 -11.38 18.54
CA GLU A 17 8.47 -10.30 19.37
C GLU A 17 9.37 -9.35 18.59
N VAL A 18 10.31 -9.87 17.80
CA VAL A 18 11.20 -9.06 16.95
C VAL A 18 10.40 -8.26 15.93
N TYR A 19 9.44 -8.90 15.26
CA TYR A 19 8.60 -8.22 14.26
C TYR A 19 7.77 -7.11 14.89
N ARG A 20 7.21 -7.35 16.08
CA ARG A 20 6.39 -6.38 16.79
C ARG A 20 7.21 -5.15 17.22
N ARG A 21 8.42 -5.37 17.75
CA ARG A 21 9.35 -4.29 18.14
C ARG A 21 9.77 -3.45 16.94
N TRP A 22 10.07 -4.10 15.82
CA TRP A 22 10.45 -3.38 14.61
C TRP A 22 9.31 -2.51 14.08
N ILE A 23 8.09 -3.03 14.01
CA ILE A 23 6.90 -2.26 13.59
C ILE A 23 6.66 -1.11 14.55
N GLN A 24 6.74 -1.33 15.85
CA GLN A 24 6.56 -0.28 16.86
C GLN A 24 7.62 0.81 16.73
N PHE A 25 8.87 0.45 16.57
CA PHE A 25 9.96 1.40 16.33
C PHE A 25 9.67 2.29 15.11
N LEU A 26 9.27 1.68 13.98
CA LEU A 26 8.94 2.43 12.76
C LEU A 26 7.75 3.37 12.96
N ASP A 27 6.72 2.89 13.63
CA ASP A 27 5.51 3.69 13.92
C ASP A 27 5.85 4.92 14.75
N GLU A 28 6.67 4.75 15.80
CA GLU A 28 7.13 5.83 16.67
C GLU A 28 8.02 6.84 15.92
N GLU A 29 8.94 6.36 15.08
CA GLU A 29 9.83 7.22 14.29
C GLU A 29 9.02 8.04 13.26
N PHE A 30 8.09 7.43 12.53
CA PHE A 30 7.27 8.15 11.55
C PHE A 30 6.24 9.07 12.20
N ALA A 31 5.77 8.78 13.39
CA ALA A 31 4.93 9.69 14.17
C ALA A 31 5.71 10.92 14.66
N ARG A 32 6.96 10.72 15.08
CA ARG A 32 7.85 11.79 15.59
C ARG A 32 8.38 12.69 14.48
N HIS A 33 8.64 12.11 13.30
CA HIS A 33 9.30 12.78 12.19
C HIS A 33 8.38 12.91 10.99
N GLN A 34 7.93 14.16 10.71
CA GLN A 34 7.03 14.47 9.60
C GLN A 34 7.77 15.06 8.39
N ALA A 35 8.99 15.59 8.59
CA ALA A 35 9.80 16.16 7.51
C ALA A 35 10.18 15.09 6.48
N PRO A 36 9.98 15.35 5.17
CA PRO A 36 10.26 14.40 4.10
C PRO A 36 11.69 13.87 4.14
N GLU A 37 12.67 14.73 4.36
CA GLU A 37 14.09 14.40 4.37
C GLU A 37 14.40 13.40 5.50
N ARG A 38 13.82 13.64 6.69
CA ARG A 38 14.03 12.72 7.82
C ARG A 38 13.35 11.39 7.62
N ARG A 39 12.16 11.36 7.02
CA ARG A 39 11.50 10.12 6.61
C ARG A 39 12.32 9.36 5.57
N ALA A 40 12.92 10.07 4.60
CA ALA A 40 13.79 9.47 3.59
C ALA A 40 15.03 8.82 4.23
N GLU A 41 15.69 9.49 5.18
CA GLU A 41 16.82 8.91 5.92
C GLU A 41 16.43 7.60 6.64
N ILE A 42 15.31 7.62 7.38
CA ILE A 42 14.83 6.43 8.11
C ILE A 42 14.57 5.29 7.12
N VAL A 43 13.85 5.55 6.02
CA VAL A 43 13.53 4.54 5.01
C VAL A 43 14.79 3.99 4.35
N ARG A 44 15.72 4.85 3.93
CA ARG A 44 17.01 4.45 3.36
C ARG A 44 17.74 3.49 4.29
N ASP A 45 17.87 3.85 5.58
CA ASP A 45 18.60 3.05 6.55
C ASP A 45 17.93 1.69 6.77
N GLN A 46 16.59 1.64 6.82
CA GLN A 46 15.85 0.39 6.91
C GLN A 46 16.01 -0.47 5.64
N LEU A 47 15.92 0.12 4.46
CA LEU A 47 16.09 -0.60 3.20
C LEU A 47 17.52 -1.13 3.03
N CYS A 48 18.54 -0.38 3.43
CA CYS A 48 19.92 -0.87 3.46
C CYS A 48 20.07 -2.11 4.34
N GLN A 49 19.45 -2.13 5.52
CA GLN A 49 19.47 -3.31 6.39
C GLN A 49 18.72 -4.49 5.77
N LEU A 50 17.55 -4.25 5.18
CA LEU A 50 16.72 -5.31 4.59
C LEU A 50 17.33 -5.94 3.34
N TYR A 51 17.94 -5.13 2.48
CA TYR A 51 18.45 -5.58 1.19
C TYR A 51 19.92 -5.95 1.19
N LEU A 52 20.73 -5.24 1.99
CA LEU A 52 22.18 -5.40 1.99
C LEU A 52 22.72 -6.04 3.28
N GLY A 53 21.86 -6.23 4.30
CA GLY A 53 22.25 -6.78 5.61
C GLY A 53 23.23 -5.91 6.38
N ARG A 54 23.36 -4.63 6.03
CA ARG A 54 24.29 -3.69 6.64
C ARG A 54 23.70 -2.29 6.71
N PRO A 55 24.18 -1.42 7.63
CA PRO A 55 23.74 -0.03 7.66
C PRO A 55 24.16 0.72 6.40
N HIS A 56 23.53 1.87 6.14
CA HIS A 56 23.95 2.77 5.07
C HIS A 56 25.42 3.17 5.23
N GLY A 57 26.19 2.96 4.17
CA GLY A 57 27.68 3.01 4.24
C GLY A 57 28.30 4.40 4.04
N GLY A 58 27.52 5.47 3.97
CA GLY A 58 28.04 6.82 3.70
C GLY A 58 28.50 7.00 2.25
N LYS A 59 29.70 7.57 2.04
CA LYS A 59 30.20 7.91 0.71
C LYS A 59 30.47 6.69 -0.16
N LEU A 60 29.95 6.73 -1.39
CA LEU A 60 30.17 5.72 -2.43
C LEU A 60 31.43 6.06 -3.24
N ASN A 61 32.17 5.03 -3.65
CA ASN A 61 33.28 5.20 -4.59
C ASN A 61 32.76 5.15 -6.03
N LEU A 62 32.54 6.30 -6.64
CA LEU A 62 32.01 6.42 -8.00
C LEU A 62 33.09 6.30 -9.09
N THR A 63 34.37 6.20 -8.73
CA THR A 63 35.48 6.14 -9.70
C THR A 63 35.75 4.74 -10.20
N LEU A 64 35.35 3.71 -9.47
CA LEU A 64 35.59 2.31 -9.85
C LEU A 64 34.39 1.76 -10.62
N THR A 65 34.58 1.47 -11.90
CA THR A 65 33.54 0.92 -12.78
C THR A 65 32.98 -0.41 -12.26
N SER A 66 33.80 -1.24 -11.61
CA SER A 66 33.40 -2.51 -11.01
C SER A 66 32.40 -2.35 -9.84
N GLU A 67 32.37 -1.18 -9.20
CA GLU A 67 31.45 -0.89 -8.08
C GLU A 67 30.14 -0.25 -8.53
N LEU A 68 30.03 0.20 -9.79
CA LEU A 68 28.84 0.90 -10.29
C LEU A 68 27.54 0.14 -10.08
N PRO A 69 27.43 -1.18 -10.35
CA PRO A 69 26.18 -1.91 -10.12
C PRO A 69 25.74 -1.92 -8.64
N GLY A 70 26.70 -2.09 -7.71
CA GLY A 70 26.45 -2.00 -6.27
C GLY A 70 26.05 -0.60 -5.82
N ASN A 71 26.64 0.42 -6.43
CA ASN A 71 26.31 1.81 -6.19
C ASN A 71 24.89 2.15 -6.69
N VAL A 72 24.49 1.63 -7.86
CA VAL A 72 23.11 1.76 -8.37
C VAL A 72 22.11 1.21 -7.37
N VAL A 73 22.34 0.00 -6.84
CA VAL A 73 21.47 -0.58 -5.81
C VAL A 73 21.43 0.32 -4.57
N SER A 74 22.58 0.70 -4.05
CA SER A 74 22.68 1.50 -2.81
C SER A 74 21.98 2.86 -2.94
N LEU A 75 22.13 3.53 -4.09
CA LEU A 75 21.47 4.81 -4.36
C LEU A 75 19.96 4.64 -4.53
N SER A 76 19.52 3.55 -5.18
CA SER A 76 18.09 3.27 -5.38
C SER A 76 17.34 2.90 -4.08
N LEU A 77 18.05 2.57 -3.01
CA LEU A 77 17.42 2.35 -1.69
C LEU A 77 17.09 3.67 -0.98
N ASP A 78 17.63 4.79 -1.45
CA ASP A 78 17.35 6.11 -0.90
C ASP A 78 16.16 6.75 -1.64
N PRO A 79 15.05 7.07 -0.93
CA PRO A 79 13.88 7.70 -1.54
C PRO A 79 14.15 9.04 -2.24
N GLU A 80 15.21 9.77 -1.82
CA GLU A 80 15.59 11.04 -2.46
C GLU A 80 16.14 10.86 -3.88
N ASN A 81 16.69 9.67 -4.18
CA ASN A 81 17.26 9.34 -5.49
C ASN A 81 16.26 8.65 -6.43
N VAL A 82 15.00 8.49 -6.02
CA VAL A 82 13.98 7.75 -6.75
C VAL A 82 12.91 8.73 -7.26
N THR A 83 12.44 8.51 -8.47
CA THR A 83 11.25 9.17 -9.00
C THR A 83 10.10 8.18 -9.04
N LEU A 84 8.95 8.54 -8.51
CA LEU A 84 7.72 7.78 -8.60
C LEU A 84 6.84 8.34 -9.71
N GLU A 85 6.08 7.48 -10.39
CA GLU A 85 5.18 7.88 -11.49
C GLU A 85 4.24 9.03 -11.07
N ALA A 86 3.78 8.98 -9.83
CA ALA A 86 2.87 9.98 -9.26
C ALA A 86 3.43 11.41 -9.24
N GLU A 87 4.76 11.59 -9.28
CA GLU A 87 5.40 12.91 -9.35
C GLU A 87 5.16 13.61 -10.68
N HIS A 88 4.80 12.85 -11.73
CA HIS A 88 4.51 13.39 -13.06
C HIS A 88 3.04 13.82 -13.23
N PHE A 89 2.19 13.57 -12.26
CA PHE A 89 0.78 13.91 -12.35
C PHE A 89 0.54 15.38 -11.94
N PRO A 90 -0.10 16.19 -12.81
CA PRO A 90 -0.31 17.61 -12.55
C PRO A 90 -1.29 17.89 -11.40
N ASP A 91 -2.07 16.88 -11.02
CA ASP A 91 -3.03 16.91 -9.91
C ASP A 91 -2.40 16.49 -8.56
N ALA A 92 -1.12 16.19 -8.51
CA ALA A 92 -0.44 15.87 -7.26
C ALA A 92 -0.32 17.12 -6.37
N ASP A 93 -0.76 17.00 -5.12
CA ASP A 93 -0.44 17.97 -4.08
C ASP A 93 1.02 17.80 -3.69
N THR A 94 1.86 18.73 -4.13
CA THR A 94 3.32 18.65 -4.01
C THR A 94 3.79 18.50 -2.57
N GLU A 95 3.16 19.21 -1.63
CA GLU A 95 3.55 19.18 -0.22
C GLU A 95 3.12 17.84 0.43
N GLN A 96 1.87 17.45 0.23
CA GLN A 96 1.39 16.17 0.74
C GLN A 96 2.14 14.99 0.15
N PHE A 97 2.44 15.05 -1.15
CA PHE A 97 3.17 13.97 -1.82
C PHE A 97 4.61 13.87 -1.30
N ALA A 98 5.32 14.98 -1.15
CA ALA A 98 6.67 14.98 -0.61
C ALA A 98 6.77 14.28 0.76
N GLN A 99 5.80 14.53 1.63
CA GLN A 99 5.74 13.86 2.95
C GLN A 99 5.47 12.35 2.88
N ARG A 100 4.79 11.86 1.83
CA ARG A 100 4.40 10.43 1.67
C ARG A 100 5.37 9.66 0.77
N LYS A 101 6.07 10.31 -0.15
CA LYS A 101 6.98 9.68 -1.10
C LYS A 101 7.95 8.69 -0.44
N PRO A 102 8.67 9.02 0.65
CA PRO A 102 9.56 8.06 1.30
C PRO A 102 8.83 6.81 1.79
N LEU A 103 7.61 6.98 2.32
CA LEU A 103 6.79 5.89 2.85
C LEU A 103 6.18 5.04 1.73
N LEU A 104 5.77 5.65 0.62
CA LEU A 104 5.32 4.94 -0.59
C LEU A 104 6.45 4.10 -1.19
N TRP A 105 7.67 4.65 -1.22
CA TRP A 105 8.85 3.89 -1.64
C TRP A 105 9.14 2.73 -0.70
N PHE A 106 9.05 2.96 0.63
CA PHE A 106 9.22 1.89 1.61
C PHE A 106 8.16 0.79 1.45
N TRP A 107 6.90 1.17 1.21
CA TRP A 107 5.82 0.23 0.91
C TRP A 107 6.14 -0.67 -0.28
N GLN A 108 6.50 -0.06 -1.40
CA GLN A 108 6.84 -0.80 -2.62
C GLN A 108 8.06 -1.70 -2.44
N MET A 109 9.11 -1.19 -1.81
CA MET A 109 10.33 -1.96 -1.59
C MET A 109 10.16 -3.06 -0.55
N PHE A 110 9.39 -2.84 0.52
CA PHE A 110 9.04 -3.90 1.44
C PHE A 110 8.34 -5.06 0.71
N ASP A 111 7.37 -4.77 -0.13
CA ASP A 111 6.64 -5.79 -0.89
C ASP A 111 7.54 -6.57 -1.87
N ARG A 112 8.57 -5.92 -2.43
CA ARG A 112 9.57 -6.56 -3.31
C ARG A 112 10.69 -7.27 -2.55
N SER A 113 10.78 -7.09 -1.24
CA SER A 113 11.81 -7.72 -0.42
C SER A 113 11.52 -9.21 -0.17
N PRO A 114 12.53 -10.01 0.23
CA PRO A 114 12.33 -11.41 0.58
C PRO A 114 11.30 -11.66 1.69
N ILE A 115 11.03 -10.66 2.52
CA ILE A 115 10.09 -10.74 3.65
C ILE A 115 8.70 -10.18 3.31
N GLY A 116 8.51 -9.55 2.15
CA GLY A 116 7.25 -8.88 1.76
C GLY A 116 6.04 -9.82 1.69
N THR A 117 6.26 -11.09 1.38
CA THR A 117 5.23 -12.13 1.35
C THR A 117 4.93 -12.76 2.72
N ASN A 118 5.70 -12.44 3.76
CA ASN A 118 5.40 -12.89 5.12
C ASN A 118 4.04 -12.36 5.56
N HIS A 119 3.06 -13.24 5.64
CA HIS A 119 1.67 -12.87 5.86
C HIS A 119 1.45 -12.16 7.19
N TRP A 120 2.00 -12.71 8.27
CA TRP A 120 1.82 -12.15 9.61
C TRP A 120 2.47 -10.78 9.76
N LEU A 121 3.72 -10.66 9.32
CA LEU A 121 4.48 -9.42 9.36
C LEU A 121 3.90 -8.39 8.38
N GLY A 122 3.65 -8.79 7.15
CA GLY A 122 3.24 -7.89 6.07
C GLY A 122 1.91 -7.20 6.31
N LEU A 123 0.90 -7.92 6.85
CA LEU A 123 -0.39 -7.29 7.19
C LEU A 123 -0.22 -6.18 8.23
N ARG A 124 0.62 -6.39 9.24
CA ARG A 124 0.88 -5.42 10.31
C ARG A 124 1.72 -4.25 9.84
N PHE A 125 2.74 -4.55 9.04
CA PHE A 125 3.61 -3.53 8.46
C PHE A 125 2.81 -2.57 7.56
N ARG A 126 1.97 -3.09 6.64
CA ARG A 126 1.17 -2.25 5.74
C ARG A 126 0.09 -1.46 6.49
N ALA A 127 -0.52 -2.06 7.50
CA ALA A 127 -1.47 -1.32 8.34
C ALA A 127 -0.79 -0.21 9.15
N MET A 128 0.45 -0.42 9.61
CA MET A 128 1.25 0.60 10.27
C MET A 128 1.61 1.72 9.30
N LEU A 129 2.18 1.42 8.14
CA LEU A 129 2.51 2.45 7.14
C LEU A 129 1.27 3.20 6.66
N GLY A 130 0.14 2.52 6.50
CA GLY A 130 -1.13 3.13 6.12
C GLY A 130 -1.57 4.27 7.06
N ARG A 131 -1.21 4.22 8.36
CA ARG A 131 -1.48 5.32 9.29
C ARG A 131 -0.72 6.61 8.97
N HIS A 132 0.41 6.48 8.30
CA HIS A 132 1.28 7.60 7.94
C HIS A 132 1.15 8.05 6.48
N ILE A 133 0.50 7.22 5.64
CA ILE A 133 0.30 7.48 4.22
C ILE A 133 -1.13 7.96 3.93
N PHE A 134 -2.14 7.25 4.43
CA PHE A 134 -3.53 7.47 4.05
C PHE A 134 -4.16 8.67 4.76
N ALA A 135 -5.19 9.24 4.15
CA ALA A 135 -6.02 10.24 4.82
C ALA A 135 -6.65 9.65 6.09
N ARG A 136 -7.10 8.40 6.01
CA ARG A 136 -7.69 7.66 7.14
C ARG A 136 -7.52 6.16 6.98
N ILE A 137 -7.24 5.47 8.08
CA ILE A 137 -7.29 4.00 8.17
C ILE A 137 -7.93 3.57 9.48
N GLY A 138 -8.94 2.71 9.39
CA GLY A 138 -9.67 2.17 10.53
C GLY A 138 -8.97 0.98 11.20
N ALA A 139 -9.44 0.59 12.36
CA ALA A 139 -8.94 -0.57 13.07
C ALA A 139 -9.23 -1.88 12.32
N GLY A 140 -8.36 -2.88 12.47
CA GLY A 140 -8.56 -4.22 11.90
C GLY A 140 -8.47 -4.30 10.37
N VAL A 141 -8.01 -3.25 9.70
CA VAL A 141 -7.78 -3.25 8.25
C VAL A 141 -6.68 -4.24 7.90
N LYS A 142 -6.91 -5.04 6.85
CA LYS A 142 -5.98 -6.04 6.33
C LYS A 142 -5.61 -5.69 4.89
N ILE A 143 -4.36 -5.33 4.66
CA ILE A 143 -3.83 -5.04 3.33
C ILE A 143 -2.79 -6.08 2.97
N PHE A 144 -3.08 -6.84 1.92
CA PHE A 144 -2.24 -7.93 1.49
C PHE A 144 -1.08 -7.43 0.61
N HIS A 145 -0.17 -8.32 0.31
CA HIS A 145 1.01 -8.07 -0.51
C HIS A 145 0.65 -7.62 -1.93
N GLY A 146 1.46 -6.72 -2.48
CA GLY A 146 1.33 -6.26 -3.86
C GLY A 146 0.19 -5.26 -4.10
N VAL A 147 -0.36 -4.64 -3.06
CA VAL A 147 -1.34 -3.55 -3.23
C VAL A 147 -0.60 -2.29 -3.66
N ASP A 148 -0.96 -1.78 -4.84
CA ASP A 148 -0.41 -0.55 -5.41
C ASP A 148 -1.26 0.67 -5.07
N LEU A 149 -0.58 1.78 -4.78
CA LEU A 149 -1.16 3.06 -4.39
C LEU A 149 -0.62 4.15 -5.33
N THR A 150 -1.45 5.15 -5.67
CA THR A 150 -0.97 6.32 -6.42
C THR A 150 -0.42 7.39 -5.48
N PHE A 151 -1.27 8.05 -4.72
CA PHE A 151 -0.89 9.10 -3.77
C PHE A 151 -0.96 8.64 -2.32
N GLY A 152 -1.94 7.81 -2.00
CA GLY A 152 -2.26 7.36 -0.65
C GLY A 152 -2.99 8.42 0.19
N TYR A 153 -2.63 9.69 0.11
CA TYR A 153 -3.25 10.75 0.92
C TYR A 153 -4.71 11.06 0.54
N ASN A 154 -5.19 10.57 -0.59
CA ASN A 154 -6.60 10.67 -0.99
C ASN A 154 -7.40 9.39 -0.69
N LEU A 155 -6.82 8.46 0.08
CA LEU A 155 -7.41 7.17 0.39
C LEU A 155 -7.95 7.14 1.83
N SER A 156 -9.25 6.86 1.97
CA SER A 156 -9.90 6.66 3.27
C SER A 156 -10.43 5.24 3.38
N ILE A 157 -9.95 4.49 4.36
CA ILE A 157 -10.30 3.09 4.60
C ILE A 157 -10.90 2.94 5.99
N GLU A 158 -12.11 2.42 6.06
CA GLU A 158 -12.79 2.22 7.34
C GLU A 158 -12.43 0.91 8.02
N GLU A 159 -12.97 0.70 9.21
CA GLU A 159 -12.71 -0.45 10.07
C GLU A 159 -13.01 -1.80 9.39
N GLY A 160 -12.14 -2.79 9.61
CA GLY A 160 -12.35 -4.18 9.21
C GLY A 160 -12.26 -4.45 7.72
N VAL A 161 -11.89 -3.46 6.90
CA VAL A 161 -11.72 -3.63 5.45
C VAL A 161 -10.61 -4.63 5.15
N THR A 162 -10.84 -5.46 4.12
CA THR A 162 -9.85 -6.38 3.60
C THR A 162 -9.54 -6.07 2.14
N ILE A 163 -8.27 -5.76 1.83
CA ILE A 163 -7.77 -5.52 0.47
C ILE A 163 -6.81 -6.64 0.13
N ARG A 164 -7.17 -7.43 -0.89
CA ARG A 164 -6.44 -8.63 -1.29
C ARG A 164 -5.24 -8.29 -2.17
N GLN A 165 -4.47 -9.34 -2.50
CA GLN A 165 -3.19 -9.22 -3.22
C GLN A 165 -3.36 -8.53 -4.59
N HIS A 166 -2.35 -7.74 -4.95
CA HIS A 166 -2.21 -7.12 -6.29
C HIS A 166 -3.41 -6.25 -6.70
N THR A 167 -4.09 -5.67 -5.73
CA THR A 167 -5.13 -4.65 -5.97
C THR A 167 -4.46 -3.33 -6.31
N LEU A 168 -4.97 -2.63 -7.32
CA LEU A 168 -4.60 -1.25 -7.61
C LEU A 168 -5.63 -0.29 -6.99
N LEU A 169 -5.16 0.66 -6.20
CA LEU A 169 -5.95 1.78 -5.69
C LEU A 169 -5.41 3.09 -6.29
N ASN A 170 -6.04 3.52 -7.39
CA ASN A 170 -5.66 4.78 -8.03
C ASN A 170 -6.49 5.91 -7.45
N ASP A 171 -5.96 6.51 -6.38
CA ASP A 171 -6.64 7.47 -5.52
C ASP A 171 -6.49 8.93 -5.93
N ARG A 172 -6.21 9.23 -7.22
CA ARG A 172 -6.01 10.61 -7.72
C ARG A 172 -7.19 11.52 -7.41
N GLY A 173 -8.42 11.07 -7.66
CA GLY A 173 -9.67 11.80 -7.36
C GLY A 173 -10.29 11.47 -6.01
N GLY A 174 -9.65 10.60 -5.22
CA GLY A 174 -10.12 10.15 -3.92
C GLY A 174 -10.88 8.81 -3.94
N ILE A 175 -10.56 7.95 -2.98
CA ILE A 175 -11.23 6.66 -2.78
C ILE A 175 -11.65 6.54 -1.32
N THR A 176 -12.92 6.19 -1.11
CA THR A 176 -13.42 5.84 0.22
C THR A 176 -13.89 4.38 0.21
N ILE A 177 -13.39 3.58 1.17
CA ILE A 177 -13.75 2.17 1.34
C ILE A 177 -14.42 1.99 2.70
N GLY A 178 -15.71 1.67 2.66
CA GLY A 178 -16.58 1.57 3.84
C GLY A 178 -16.31 0.33 4.69
N LYS A 179 -16.77 0.40 5.94
CA LYS A 179 -16.56 -0.60 6.98
C LYS A 179 -16.86 -2.02 6.52
N GLY A 180 -15.89 -2.93 6.76
CA GLY A 180 -16.03 -4.36 6.48
C GLY A 180 -16.07 -4.72 4.99
N ALA A 181 -15.81 -3.78 4.09
CA ALA A 181 -15.74 -4.08 2.66
C ALA A 181 -14.58 -5.03 2.32
N VAL A 182 -14.74 -5.78 1.24
CA VAL A 182 -13.74 -6.75 0.77
C VAL A 182 -13.41 -6.47 -0.69
N ILE A 183 -12.15 -6.16 -0.96
CA ILE A 183 -11.62 -5.97 -2.32
C ILE A 183 -10.86 -7.22 -2.72
N GLY A 184 -11.30 -7.87 -3.79
CA GLY A 184 -10.72 -9.12 -4.32
C GLY A 184 -9.34 -8.92 -4.92
N SER A 185 -8.59 -10.01 -5.06
CA SER A 185 -7.25 -9.98 -5.65
C SER A 185 -7.27 -9.48 -7.09
N PHE A 186 -6.26 -8.69 -7.48
CA PHE A 186 -6.15 -8.10 -8.82
C PHE A 186 -7.30 -7.17 -9.21
N ALA A 187 -8.15 -6.76 -8.28
CA ALA A 187 -9.15 -5.72 -8.52
C ALA A 187 -8.47 -4.37 -8.74
N ARG A 188 -9.13 -3.49 -9.49
CA ARG A 188 -8.64 -2.15 -9.77
C ARG A 188 -9.71 -1.13 -9.45
N ILE A 189 -9.37 -0.18 -8.61
CA ILE A 189 -10.25 0.90 -8.20
C ILE A 189 -9.68 2.21 -8.71
N TYR A 190 -10.41 2.90 -9.56
CA TYR A 190 -10.02 4.17 -10.18
C TYR A 190 -10.86 5.31 -9.63
N SER A 191 -10.25 6.46 -9.48
CA SER A 191 -10.91 7.73 -9.16
C SER A 191 -10.56 8.85 -10.14
N HIS A 192 -10.06 8.48 -11.32
CA HIS A 192 -9.85 9.38 -12.44
C HIS A 192 -10.22 8.69 -13.75
N SER A 193 -10.48 9.48 -14.78
CA SER A 193 -10.67 9.02 -16.15
C SER A 193 -9.97 9.95 -17.13
N HIS A 194 -9.63 9.42 -18.30
CA HIS A 194 -9.10 10.20 -19.42
C HIS A 194 -10.19 10.47 -20.45
N SER A 195 -10.12 11.63 -21.11
CA SER A 195 -10.97 11.90 -22.27
C SER A 195 -10.60 10.96 -23.42
N VAL A 196 -11.60 10.48 -24.14
CA VAL A 196 -11.40 9.63 -25.33
C VAL A 196 -10.76 10.42 -26.48
N ASP A 197 -11.12 11.70 -26.58
CA ASP A 197 -10.66 12.58 -27.66
C ASP A 197 -9.31 13.23 -27.36
N ASN A 198 -8.99 13.41 -26.08
CA ASN A 198 -7.74 14.03 -25.63
C ASN A 198 -7.22 13.30 -24.38
N TYR A 199 -6.33 12.35 -24.57
CA TYR A 199 -5.81 11.53 -23.47
C TYR A 199 -5.10 12.33 -22.37
N GLY A 200 -4.58 13.51 -22.69
CA GLY A 200 -3.96 14.44 -21.72
C GLY A 200 -4.98 15.09 -20.79
N GLU A 201 -6.26 15.08 -21.14
CA GLU A 201 -7.31 15.64 -20.31
C GLU A 201 -7.80 14.60 -19.29
N VAL A 202 -7.62 14.92 -18.00
CA VAL A 202 -7.94 14.04 -16.87
C VAL A 202 -9.09 14.63 -16.08
N THR A 203 -10.09 13.80 -15.80
CA THR A 203 -11.20 14.15 -14.91
C THR A 203 -11.04 13.35 -13.60
N LEU A 204 -11.01 14.08 -12.48
CA LEU A 204 -10.93 13.50 -11.15
C LEU A 204 -12.34 13.37 -10.56
N VAL A 205 -12.73 12.13 -10.22
CA VAL A 205 -14.07 11.86 -9.66
C VAL A 205 -13.94 10.86 -8.52
N PRO A 206 -14.35 11.24 -7.29
CA PRO A 206 -14.26 10.36 -6.13
C PRO A 206 -15.03 9.06 -6.34
N THR A 207 -14.45 7.95 -5.89
CA THR A 207 -15.05 6.61 -5.94
C THR A 207 -15.32 6.12 -4.53
N VAL A 208 -16.53 5.58 -4.32
CA VAL A 208 -16.98 5.15 -2.99
C VAL A 208 -17.38 3.68 -3.04
N ILE A 209 -16.82 2.89 -2.12
CA ILE A 209 -17.26 1.53 -1.85
C ILE A 209 -17.96 1.54 -0.50
N GLY A 210 -19.26 1.27 -0.49
CA GLY A 210 -20.08 1.29 0.71
C GLY A 210 -19.74 0.19 1.71
N PRO A 211 -20.25 0.27 2.94
CA PRO A 211 -20.02 -0.72 3.98
C PRO A 211 -20.40 -2.13 3.52
N ALA A 212 -19.58 -3.13 3.87
CA ALA A 212 -19.73 -4.53 3.46
C ALA A 212 -19.78 -4.75 1.94
N GLY A 213 -19.45 -3.75 1.12
CA GLY A 213 -19.34 -3.88 -0.34
C GLY A 213 -18.29 -4.92 -0.72
N ARG A 214 -18.52 -5.68 -1.76
CA ARG A 214 -17.63 -6.76 -2.21
C ARG A 214 -17.26 -6.58 -3.67
N ILE A 215 -15.97 -6.43 -3.91
CA ILE A 215 -15.42 -6.36 -5.26
C ILE A 215 -14.78 -7.71 -5.57
N ALA A 216 -15.24 -8.37 -6.63
CA ALA A 216 -14.68 -9.66 -7.04
C ALA A 216 -13.22 -9.53 -7.48
N SER A 217 -12.49 -10.64 -7.47
CA SER A 217 -11.15 -10.69 -8.06
C SER A 217 -11.20 -10.30 -9.53
N HIS A 218 -10.20 -9.53 -9.99
CA HIS A 218 -10.08 -8.99 -11.35
C HIS A 218 -11.22 -8.02 -11.79
N ALA A 219 -12.11 -7.62 -10.89
CA ALA A 219 -13.13 -6.62 -11.20
C ALA A 219 -12.53 -5.21 -11.21
N ASN A 220 -13.12 -4.33 -12.00
CA ASN A 220 -12.79 -2.92 -12.06
C ASN A 220 -13.94 -2.10 -11.49
N VAL A 221 -13.62 -1.12 -10.66
CA VAL A 221 -14.51 -0.04 -10.22
C VAL A 221 -14.00 1.24 -10.88
N LEU A 222 -14.82 1.85 -11.71
CA LEU A 222 -14.44 3.03 -12.49
C LEU A 222 -14.60 4.31 -11.66
N ALA A 223 -13.95 5.37 -12.12
CA ALA A 223 -14.03 6.68 -11.50
C ALA A 223 -15.49 7.15 -11.33
N GLY A 224 -15.81 7.66 -10.16
CA GLY A 224 -17.15 8.13 -9.83
C GLY A 224 -18.19 7.04 -9.50
N GLN A 225 -17.83 5.77 -9.60
CA GLN A 225 -18.75 4.71 -9.18
C GLN A 225 -18.99 4.75 -7.66
N HIS A 226 -20.25 4.54 -7.33
CA HIS A 226 -20.70 4.35 -5.95
C HIS A 226 -21.24 2.93 -5.81
N VAL A 227 -20.47 2.07 -5.19
CA VAL A 227 -20.90 0.71 -4.81
C VAL A 227 -21.72 0.83 -3.53
N ALA A 228 -22.95 0.38 -3.55
CA ALA A 228 -23.86 0.49 -2.41
C ALA A 228 -23.41 -0.44 -1.24
N ALA A 229 -23.98 -0.23 -0.06
CA ALA A 229 -23.72 -1.10 1.09
C ALA A 229 -24.14 -2.54 0.79
N GLY A 230 -23.23 -3.50 0.99
CA GLY A 230 -23.44 -4.93 0.72
C GLY A 230 -23.46 -5.31 -0.75
N GLU A 231 -23.33 -4.37 -1.67
CA GLU A 231 -23.34 -4.65 -3.12
C GLU A 231 -22.14 -5.51 -3.54
N LEU A 232 -22.40 -6.37 -4.55
CA LEU A 232 -21.41 -7.26 -5.15
C LEU A 232 -21.08 -6.75 -6.56
N VAL A 233 -19.81 -6.42 -6.82
CA VAL A 233 -19.34 -5.96 -8.13
C VAL A 233 -18.42 -7.00 -8.75
N GLY A 234 -18.71 -7.40 -9.99
CA GLY A 234 -17.93 -8.38 -10.76
C GLY A 234 -18.51 -9.80 -10.68
N ASN A 235 -17.75 -10.76 -11.20
CA ASN A 235 -18.19 -12.15 -11.29
C ASN A 235 -17.89 -12.90 -10.00
N PHE A 236 -18.92 -13.24 -9.26
CA PHE A 236 -18.87 -14.19 -8.16
C PHE A 236 -19.34 -15.56 -8.64
N PRO A 237 -18.78 -16.68 -8.14
CA PRO A 237 -19.35 -17.99 -8.38
C PRO A 237 -20.81 -17.98 -7.94
N ALA A 238 -21.71 -18.48 -8.79
CA ALA A 238 -23.08 -18.70 -8.37
C ALA A 238 -23.07 -19.57 -7.10
N GLU A 239 -23.80 -19.17 -6.07
CA GLU A 239 -24.06 -20.06 -4.95
C GLU A 239 -24.73 -21.31 -5.54
N ARG A 240 -24.07 -22.46 -5.42
CA ARG A 240 -24.73 -23.72 -5.70
C ARG A 240 -25.89 -23.80 -4.72
N GLU A 241 -27.11 -23.70 -5.22
CA GLU A 241 -28.28 -24.12 -4.47
C GLU A 241 -27.99 -25.55 -4.02
N GLN A 242 -27.64 -25.70 -2.74
CA GLN A 242 -27.66 -27.01 -2.13
C GLN A 242 -29.11 -27.38 -2.05
N ASN A 243 -29.56 -28.14 -3.06
CA ASN A 243 -30.82 -28.86 -2.98
C ASN A 243 -30.78 -29.63 -1.66
N ARG A 244 -31.55 -29.14 -0.72
CA ARG A 244 -31.95 -29.87 0.47
C ARG A 244 -33.03 -30.83 -0.01
N GLU A 245 -32.68 -32.05 -0.34
CA GLU A 245 -33.54 -33.20 -0.23
C GLU A 245 -33.48 -33.75 1.21
#